data_a0b86a68b32a8ffd48bcba0c0305ad60
#
_entry.id   a0b86a68b32a8ffd48bcba0c0305ad60
#
_cell.length_a   1.000
_cell.length_b   1.000
_cell.length_c   1.000
_cell.angle_alpha   90.00
_cell.angle_beta   90.00
_cell.angle_gamma   90.00
#
_symmetry.space_group_name_H-M   'P 1'
#
loop_
_entity.id
_entity.type
_entity.pdbx_description
1 polymer ?
#
loop_
_entity_poly.entity_id
_entity_poly.type
_entity_poly.pdbx_seq_one_letter_code
_entity_poly.pdbx_strand_id
1 'polypeptide(L)'
;LPSKGLVYPKDNPLSSGVIEMKYMTAKEEDILTNQNYIKDGTVIDRLLKALIVTKINYDDLVVGDKNSIMVAARVLGYGKDYTFSYENETVTVDLSELEQRWINESELIEKNTNQFSFTLPHSKAEITFKLLNNRDDRAIKSEVKGLKKLDKKSSPELSTRLKHMITSINGDSEVKIIREFVDNYMLARDSRAFREHVKTFQPDIDLTFNHVSSDGSERDVTLPMTVNFFWPDSDL
;
A
#
# COMPACT_ATOMS: atom_id res chain seq x y z
N LEU A 1 5.12 -3.10 12.74
CA LEU A 1 5.11 -3.03 11.27
C LEU A 1 5.19 -4.44 10.68
N PRO A 2 4.36 -4.81 9.69
CA PRO A 2 4.40 -6.11 9.01
C PRO A 2 5.74 -6.43 8.34
N SER A 3 6.49 -5.40 7.92
CA SER A 3 7.86 -5.55 7.38
C SER A 3 8.89 -5.97 8.43
N LYS A 4 8.56 -5.94 9.73
CA LYS A 4 9.49 -6.14 10.85
C LYS A 4 10.73 -5.23 10.77
N GLY A 5 10.66 -4.14 10.00
CA GLY A 5 11.79 -3.25 9.77
C GLY A 5 12.84 -3.75 8.76
N LEU A 6 12.69 -4.96 8.22
CA LEU A 6 13.73 -5.65 7.44
C LEU A 6 13.96 -5.08 6.04
N VAL A 7 13.04 -4.25 5.55
CA VAL A 7 13.15 -3.56 4.24
C VAL A 7 13.76 -2.16 4.37
N TYR A 8 14.08 -1.72 5.57
CA TYR A 8 14.64 -0.39 5.80
C TYR A 8 16.13 -0.46 6.14
N PRO A 9 16.95 0.48 5.68
CA PRO A 9 18.35 0.59 6.08
C PRO A 9 18.52 0.61 7.61
N LYS A 10 19.59 0.06 8.12
CA LYS A 10 19.83 -0.07 9.58
C LYS A 10 19.82 1.26 10.34
N ASP A 11 20.20 2.35 9.69
CA ASP A 11 20.22 3.72 10.23
C ASP A 11 18.85 4.41 10.14
N ASN A 12 17.89 3.82 9.41
CA ASN A 12 16.53 4.34 9.34
C ASN A 12 15.74 3.93 10.61
N PRO A 13 15.06 4.87 11.31
CA PRO A 13 14.26 4.55 12.49
C PRO A 13 13.22 3.45 12.27
N LEU A 14 12.71 3.27 11.04
CA LEU A 14 11.78 2.22 10.67
C LEU A 14 12.38 0.81 10.73
N SER A 15 13.73 0.68 10.77
CA SER A 15 14.41 -0.61 10.87
C SER A 15 14.18 -1.33 12.21
N SER A 16 13.70 -0.62 13.22
CA SER A 16 13.26 -1.20 14.50
C SER A 16 12.00 -2.09 14.34
N GLY A 17 11.26 -1.94 13.24
CA GLY A 17 9.97 -2.62 13.03
C GLY A 17 8.83 -2.11 13.92
N VAL A 18 9.09 -1.10 14.75
CA VAL A 18 8.11 -0.52 15.70
C VAL A 18 8.04 0.98 15.52
N ILE A 19 6.84 1.54 15.58
CA ILE A 19 6.60 2.97 15.67
C ILE A 19 5.65 3.29 16.82
N GLU A 20 5.83 4.46 17.41
CA GLU A 20 4.92 4.99 18.40
C GLU A 20 3.90 5.90 17.73
N MET A 21 2.64 5.78 18.16
CA MET A 21 1.53 6.61 17.73
C MET A 21 0.81 7.20 18.94
N LYS A 22 0.29 8.41 18.80
CA LYS A 22 -0.59 9.02 19.79
C LYS A 22 -2.06 8.77 19.43
N TYR A 23 -2.92 8.90 20.44
CA TYR A 23 -4.36 8.90 20.22
C TYR A 23 -4.79 10.10 19.38
N MET A 24 -5.84 9.90 18.59
CA MET A 24 -6.50 10.97 17.85
C MET A 24 -7.31 11.85 18.83
N THR A 25 -7.22 13.15 18.64
CA THR A 25 -8.01 14.15 19.36
C THR A 25 -8.80 14.98 18.36
N ALA A 26 -9.73 15.84 18.83
CA ALA A 26 -10.50 16.75 17.98
C ALA A 26 -9.62 17.57 17.01
N LYS A 27 -8.37 17.89 17.42
CA LYS A 27 -7.41 18.58 16.56
C LYS A 27 -7.02 17.77 15.33
N GLU A 28 -6.87 16.47 15.47
CA GLU A 28 -6.59 15.58 14.34
C GLU A 28 -7.86 15.32 13.51
N GLU A 29 -9.05 15.35 14.11
CA GLU A 29 -10.33 15.30 13.39
C GLU A 29 -10.52 16.50 12.47
N ASP A 30 -10.03 17.69 12.84
CA ASP A 30 -10.03 18.87 11.96
C ASP A 30 -9.26 18.63 10.65
N ILE A 31 -8.27 17.71 10.65
CA ILE A 31 -7.57 17.32 9.43
C ILE A 31 -8.51 16.54 8.51
N LEU A 32 -9.33 15.63 9.07
CA LEU A 32 -10.26 14.80 8.31
C LEU A 32 -11.36 15.59 7.61
N THR A 33 -11.82 16.69 8.25
CA THR A 33 -12.89 17.57 7.72
C THR A 33 -12.38 18.64 6.76
N ASN A 34 -11.07 18.78 6.61
CA ASN A 34 -10.50 19.82 5.75
C ASN A 34 -10.74 19.55 4.28
N GLN A 35 -11.65 20.32 3.67
CA GLN A 35 -12.08 20.16 2.27
C GLN A 35 -10.93 20.27 1.26
N ASN A 36 -9.90 21.08 1.54
CA ASN A 36 -8.75 21.21 0.64
C ASN A 36 -7.92 19.93 0.67
N TYR A 37 -7.68 19.35 1.84
CA TYR A 37 -6.92 18.11 1.97
C TYR A 37 -7.65 16.92 1.34
N ILE A 38 -8.99 16.91 1.42
CA ILE A 38 -9.85 15.88 0.78
C ILE A 38 -9.73 16.00 -0.75
N LYS A 39 -9.90 17.22 -1.30
CA LYS A 39 -9.77 17.49 -2.74
C LYS A 39 -8.40 17.14 -3.30
N ASP A 40 -7.35 17.43 -2.53
CA ASP A 40 -5.97 17.14 -2.93
C ASP A 40 -5.60 15.66 -2.72
N GLY A 41 -6.45 14.86 -2.08
CA GLY A 41 -6.17 13.46 -1.74
C GLY A 41 -5.04 13.28 -0.73
N THR A 42 -4.75 14.30 0.11
CA THR A 42 -3.64 14.31 1.06
C THR A 42 -4.08 14.13 2.52
N VAL A 43 -5.38 14.04 2.76
CA VAL A 43 -5.98 14.03 4.12
C VAL A 43 -5.42 12.89 4.97
N ILE A 44 -5.37 11.66 4.45
CA ILE A 44 -4.87 10.48 5.18
C ILE A 44 -3.38 10.63 5.51
N ASP A 45 -2.56 11.05 4.54
CA ASP A 45 -1.13 11.23 4.77
C ASP A 45 -0.87 12.30 5.84
N ARG A 46 -1.67 13.37 5.87
CA ARG A 46 -1.57 14.43 6.89
C ARG A 46 -2.00 13.92 8.26
N LEU A 47 -3.08 13.15 8.34
CA LEU A 47 -3.54 12.53 9.57
C LEU A 47 -2.46 11.61 10.15
N LEU A 48 -1.94 10.67 9.36
CA LEU A 48 -0.94 9.72 9.83
C LEU A 48 0.35 10.43 10.28
N LYS A 49 0.81 11.45 9.55
CA LYS A 49 1.96 12.29 9.96
C LYS A 49 1.71 13.00 11.29
N ALA A 50 0.48 13.39 11.60
CA ALA A 50 0.13 14.02 12.87
C ALA A 50 0.04 13.01 14.02
N LEU A 51 -0.31 11.76 13.76
CA LEU A 51 -0.46 10.70 14.76
C LEU A 51 0.85 9.97 15.08
N ILE A 52 1.77 9.85 14.14
CA ILE A 52 3.07 9.18 14.36
C ILE A 52 3.97 10.05 15.22
N VAL A 53 4.42 9.51 16.36
CA VAL A 53 5.33 10.19 17.32
C VAL A 53 6.78 9.91 16.99
N THR A 54 7.09 8.69 16.56
CA THR A 54 8.44 8.31 16.15
C THR A 54 8.93 9.22 15.02
N LYS A 55 10.12 9.78 15.15
CA LYS A 55 10.72 10.65 14.13
C LYS A 55 11.14 9.82 12.91
N ILE A 56 10.29 9.71 11.94
CA ILE A 56 10.54 9.00 10.68
C ILE A 56 10.44 9.94 9.48
N ASN A 57 11.05 9.54 8.37
CA ASN A 57 10.66 10.08 7.09
C ASN A 57 9.46 9.29 6.56
N TYR A 58 8.28 9.88 6.63
CA TYR A 58 7.01 9.25 6.21
C TYR A 58 7.04 8.72 4.77
N ASP A 59 7.85 9.35 3.91
CA ASP A 59 7.96 8.98 2.51
C ASP A 59 8.66 7.63 2.29
N ASP A 60 9.40 7.16 3.28
CA ASP A 60 10.11 5.88 3.22
C ASP A 60 9.22 4.69 3.59
N LEU A 61 8.06 4.92 4.24
CA LEU A 61 7.13 3.85 4.60
C LEU A 61 6.69 3.06 3.38
N VAL A 62 6.92 1.74 3.38
CA VAL A 62 6.34 0.83 2.39
C VAL A 62 4.83 0.75 2.54
N VAL A 63 4.14 0.49 1.44
CA VAL A 63 2.66 0.57 1.38
C VAL A 63 1.99 -0.34 2.42
N GLY A 64 2.48 -1.56 2.61
CA GLY A 64 1.88 -2.48 3.58
C GLY A 64 2.05 -2.02 5.04
N ASP A 65 3.21 -1.47 5.40
CA ASP A 65 3.39 -0.87 6.73
C ASP A 65 2.46 0.33 6.93
N LYS A 66 2.29 1.17 5.90
CA LYS A 66 1.32 2.27 5.93
C LYS A 66 -0.10 1.77 6.17
N ASN A 67 -0.53 0.69 5.49
CA ASN A 67 -1.86 0.11 5.67
C ASN A 67 -2.08 -0.35 7.12
N SER A 68 -1.09 -1.01 7.72
CA SER A 68 -1.15 -1.42 9.12
C SER A 68 -1.25 -0.22 10.07
N ILE A 69 -0.49 0.86 9.81
CA ILE A 69 -0.57 2.12 10.56
C ILE A 69 -1.96 2.75 10.42
N MET A 70 -2.57 2.70 9.24
CA MET A 70 -3.91 3.23 9.02
C MET A 70 -4.96 2.49 9.87
N VAL A 71 -4.90 1.16 9.92
CA VAL A 71 -5.79 0.35 10.76
C VAL A 71 -5.56 0.67 12.24
N ALA A 72 -4.31 0.72 12.69
CA ALA A 72 -3.98 1.10 14.07
C ALA A 72 -4.50 2.49 14.43
N ALA A 73 -4.35 3.48 13.54
CA ALA A 73 -4.86 4.84 13.73
C ALA A 73 -6.39 4.86 13.89
N ARG A 74 -7.11 4.06 13.09
CA ARG A 74 -8.57 3.94 13.19
C ARG A 74 -8.99 3.31 14.52
N VAL A 75 -8.33 2.21 14.91
CA VAL A 75 -8.62 1.52 16.17
C VAL A 75 -8.35 2.44 17.39
N LEU A 76 -7.23 3.17 17.38
CA LEU A 76 -6.88 4.11 18.44
C LEU A 76 -7.81 5.33 18.50
N GLY A 77 -8.37 5.76 17.38
CA GLY A 77 -9.28 6.92 17.32
C GLY A 77 -10.73 6.58 17.64
N TYR A 78 -11.25 5.52 17.04
CA TYR A 78 -12.69 5.22 17.03
C TYR A 78 -13.05 3.80 17.49
N GLY A 79 -12.09 3.05 18.02
CA GLY A 79 -12.30 1.66 18.44
C GLY A 79 -12.17 0.67 17.30
N LYS A 80 -12.25 -0.62 17.67
CA LYS A 80 -11.99 -1.74 16.78
C LYS A 80 -13.12 -2.06 15.80
N ASP A 81 -14.36 -1.75 16.16
CA ASP A 81 -15.53 -2.04 15.36
C ASP A 81 -15.65 -1.03 14.21
N TYR A 82 -15.62 -1.52 12.98
CA TYR A 82 -15.80 -0.70 11.79
C TYR A 82 -17.09 -1.10 11.08
N THR A 83 -18.06 -0.17 11.06
CA THR A 83 -19.36 -0.36 10.45
C THR A 83 -19.44 0.45 9.15
N PHE A 84 -19.90 -0.18 8.08
CA PHE A 84 -20.10 0.45 6.77
C PHE A 84 -21.22 -0.22 5.99
N SER A 85 -21.71 0.43 4.93
CA SER A 85 -22.73 -0.15 4.04
C SER A 85 -22.07 -0.89 2.88
N TYR A 86 -22.48 -2.14 2.66
CA TYR A 86 -22.09 -2.97 1.52
C TYR A 86 -23.34 -3.63 0.92
N GLU A 87 -23.59 -3.47 -0.38
CA GLU A 87 -24.77 -4.02 -1.10
C GLU A 87 -26.10 -3.75 -0.39
N ASN A 88 -26.28 -2.55 0.20
CA ASN A 88 -27.42 -2.10 1.00
C ASN A 88 -27.59 -2.82 2.36
N GLU A 89 -26.61 -3.58 2.80
CA GLU A 89 -26.56 -4.17 4.14
C GLU A 89 -25.56 -3.38 5.02
N THR A 90 -25.84 -3.33 6.31
CA THR A 90 -24.90 -2.78 7.29
C THR A 90 -23.98 -3.89 7.77
N VAL A 91 -22.68 -3.74 7.50
CA VAL A 91 -21.65 -4.71 7.87
C VAL A 91 -20.77 -4.12 8.95
N THR A 92 -20.47 -4.90 9.99
CA THR A 92 -19.50 -4.53 11.04
C THR A 92 -18.35 -5.53 11.05
N VAL A 93 -17.13 -5.02 11.00
CA VAL A 93 -15.89 -5.82 11.03
C VAL A 93 -15.06 -5.40 12.23
N ASP A 94 -14.58 -6.38 12.99
CA ASP A 94 -13.60 -6.18 14.06
C ASP A 94 -12.19 -6.01 13.45
N LEU A 95 -11.68 -4.79 13.44
CA LEU A 95 -10.37 -4.47 12.86
C LEU A 95 -9.20 -5.08 13.63
N SER A 96 -9.42 -5.53 14.88
CA SER A 96 -8.37 -6.18 15.67
C SER A 96 -8.15 -7.65 15.28
N GLU A 97 -9.10 -8.24 14.54
CA GLU A 97 -9.03 -9.60 14.03
C GLU A 97 -8.43 -9.71 12.62
N LEU A 98 -8.12 -8.56 11.99
CA LEU A 98 -7.49 -8.56 10.67
C LEU A 98 -6.12 -9.22 10.72
N GLU A 99 -5.90 -10.18 9.84
CA GLU A 99 -4.64 -10.90 9.76
C GLU A 99 -3.51 -10.02 9.23
N GLN A 100 -2.35 -10.11 9.88
CA GLN A 100 -1.13 -9.47 9.39
C GLN A 100 -0.35 -10.45 8.52
N ARG A 101 -0.04 -10.03 7.31
CA ARG A 101 0.89 -10.72 6.43
C ARG A 101 2.29 -10.20 6.68
N TRP A 102 3.07 -11.01 7.38
CA TRP A 102 4.46 -10.69 7.69
C TRP A 102 5.35 -10.88 6.47
N ILE A 103 6.40 -10.07 6.38
CA ILE A 103 7.44 -10.26 5.36
C ILE A 103 8.06 -11.66 5.50
N ASN A 104 8.27 -12.32 4.36
CA ASN A 104 9.09 -13.53 4.32
C ASN A 104 10.56 -13.14 4.12
N GLU A 105 11.37 -13.35 5.17
CA GLU A 105 12.79 -12.98 5.17
C GLU A 105 13.61 -13.69 4.09
N SER A 106 13.20 -14.90 3.66
CA SER A 106 13.92 -15.68 2.64
C SER A 106 13.83 -15.06 1.24
N GLU A 107 12.89 -14.17 1.00
CA GLU A 107 12.73 -13.47 -0.28
C GLU A 107 13.66 -12.25 -0.41
N LEU A 108 14.22 -11.75 0.69
CA LEU A 108 15.15 -10.62 0.66
C LEU A 108 16.51 -11.06 0.10
N ILE A 109 17.08 -10.30 -0.83
CA ILE A 109 18.46 -10.48 -1.29
C ILE A 109 19.42 -10.23 -0.12
N GLU A 110 19.17 -9.17 0.64
CA GLU A 110 19.95 -8.80 1.82
C GLU A 110 19.02 -8.14 2.86
N LYS A 111 19.20 -8.49 4.14
CA LYS A 111 18.46 -7.86 5.25
C LYS A 111 18.77 -6.37 5.34
N ASN A 112 17.77 -5.59 5.70
CA ASN A 112 17.82 -4.14 5.77
C ASN A 112 18.05 -3.46 4.41
N THR A 113 17.65 -4.14 3.35
CA THR A 113 17.53 -3.56 2.01
C THR A 113 16.13 -3.85 1.46
N ASN A 114 15.63 -2.95 0.66
CA ASN A 114 14.37 -3.15 -0.04
C ASN A 114 14.65 -3.72 -1.44
N GLN A 115 15.28 -4.91 -1.47
CA GLN A 115 15.70 -5.56 -2.72
C GLN A 115 15.31 -7.03 -2.73
N PHE A 116 14.68 -7.42 -3.83
CA PHE A 116 14.18 -8.76 -4.09
C PHE A 116 14.54 -9.16 -5.50
N SER A 117 14.55 -10.47 -5.80
CA SER A 117 14.80 -10.99 -7.14
C SER A 117 13.68 -11.93 -7.58
N PHE A 118 13.44 -11.98 -8.88
CA PHE A 118 12.48 -12.90 -9.47
C PHE A 118 12.88 -13.22 -10.92
N THR A 119 12.82 -14.49 -11.29
CA THR A 119 13.01 -14.90 -12.70
C THR A 119 11.64 -15.03 -13.36
N LEU A 120 11.39 -14.24 -14.37
CA LEU A 120 10.14 -14.26 -15.12
C LEU A 120 9.95 -15.62 -15.82
N PRO A 121 8.82 -16.32 -15.62
CA PRO A 121 8.72 -17.72 -16.02
C PRO A 121 8.68 -17.96 -17.53
N HIS A 122 8.25 -16.99 -18.32
CA HIS A 122 8.14 -17.12 -19.78
C HIS A 122 9.32 -16.51 -20.53
N SER A 123 9.64 -15.24 -20.29
CA SER A 123 10.79 -14.57 -20.93
C SER A 123 12.14 -15.02 -20.39
N LYS A 124 12.17 -15.67 -19.21
CA LYS A 124 13.39 -16.05 -18.48
C LYS A 124 14.27 -14.86 -18.08
N ALA A 125 13.78 -13.64 -18.21
CA ALA A 125 14.49 -12.46 -17.74
C ALA A 125 14.60 -12.47 -16.22
N GLU A 126 15.78 -12.18 -15.71
CA GLU A 126 16.04 -12.00 -14.28
C GLU A 126 15.77 -10.54 -13.92
N ILE A 127 14.86 -10.30 -12.98
CA ILE A 127 14.57 -8.96 -12.49
C ILE A 127 14.97 -8.82 -11.03
N THR A 128 15.50 -7.66 -10.67
CA THR A 128 15.46 -7.20 -9.28
C THR A 128 14.37 -6.16 -9.12
N PHE A 129 13.79 -6.09 -7.93
CA PHE A 129 12.68 -5.18 -7.67
C PHE A 129 12.64 -4.77 -6.20
N LYS A 130 11.81 -3.77 -5.91
CA LYS A 130 11.57 -3.26 -4.56
C LYS A 130 10.07 -3.22 -4.24
N LEU A 131 9.73 -3.22 -2.96
CA LEU A 131 8.40 -2.84 -2.50
C LEU A 131 8.24 -1.32 -2.60
N LEU A 132 7.07 -0.89 -3.09
CA LEU A 132 6.77 0.53 -3.24
C LEU A 132 6.56 1.20 -1.89
N ASN A 133 7.10 2.39 -1.73
CA ASN A 133 6.90 3.26 -0.58
C ASN A 133 6.02 4.47 -0.93
N ASN A 134 5.75 5.35 0.05
CA ASN A 134 4.91 6.53 -0.17
C ASN A 134 5.48 7.51 -1.20
N ARG A 135 6.82 7.60 -1.34
CA ARG A 135 7.46 8.43 -2.38
C ARG A 135 7.15 7.88 -3.75
N ASP A 136 7.29 6.56 -3.92
CA ASP A 136 6.99 5.89 -5.17
C ASP A 136 5.51 6.03 -5.53
N ASP A 137 4.61 5.84 -4.57
CA ASP A 137 3.15 5.96 -4.80
C ASP A 137 2.77 7.37 -5.28
N ARG A 138 3.37 8.41 -4.71
CA ARG A 138 3.16 9.80 -5.19
C ARG A 138 3.74 10.02 -6.58
N ALA A 139 4.92 9.49 -6.87
CA ALA A 139 5.54 9.58 -8.20
C ALA A 139 4.68 8.88 -9.25
N ILE A 140 4.19 7.67 -8.96
CA ILE A 140 3.27 6.91 -9.82
C ILE A 140 1.99 7.70 -10.08
N LYS A 141 1.33 8.22 -9.03
CA LYS A 141 0.11 9.04 -9.18
C LYS A 141 0.34 10.27 -10.06
N SER A 142 1.47 10.94 -9.88
CA SER A 142 1.84 12.10 -10.69
C SER A 142 2.08 11.74 -12.15
N GLU A 143 2.83 10.64 -12.41
CA GLU A 143 3.11 10.14 -13.75
C GLU A 143 1.82 9.70 -14.47
N VAL A 144 0.99 8.91 -13.81
CA VAL A 144 -0.32 8.46 -14.34
C VAL A 144 -1.21 9.66 -14.67
N LYS A 145 -1.26 10.67 -13.79
CA LYS A 145 -2.01 11.91 -14.04
C LYS A 145 -1.49 12.67 -15.26
N GLY A 146 -0.17 12.70 -15.45
CA GLY A 146 0.46 13.28 -16.64
C GLY A 146 0.09 12.53 -17.93
N LEU A 147 0.21 11.20 -17.91
CA LEU A 147 -0.12 10.35 -19.06
C LEU A 147 -1.62 10.43 -19.44
N LYS A 148 -2.53 10.44 -18.45
CA LYS A 148 -3.98 10.62 -18.69
C LYS A 148 -4.34 11.99 -19.29
N LYS A 149 -3.50 13.02 -19.14
CA LYS A 149 -3.70 14.30 -19.82
C LYS A 149 -3.36 14.22 -21.31
N LEU A 150 -2.39 13.37 -21.67
CA LEU A 150 -1.98 13.16 -23.07
C LEU A 150 -2.96 12.24 -23.80
N ASP A 151 -3.42 11.18 -23.14
CA ASP A 151 -4.44 10.26 -23.64
C ASP A 151 -5.48 9.98 -22.54
N LYS A 152 -6.66 10.61 -22.65
CA LYS A 152 -7.76 10.46 -21.69
C LYS A 152 -8.36 9.05 -21.62
N LYS A 153 -8.16 8.23 -22.65
CA LYS A 153 -8.68 6.86 -22.72
C LYS A 153 -7.71 5.83 -22.14
N SER A 154 -6.44 6.20 -21.97
CA SER A 154 -5.44 5.27 -21.43
C SER A 154 -5.56 5.13 -19.92
N SER A 155 -5.28 3.92 -19.42
CA SER A 155 -5.16 3.62 -17.99
C SER A 155 -3.79 2.98 -17.70
N PRO A 156 -2.69 3.76 -17.74
CA PRO A 156 -1.31 3.25 -17.68
C PRO A 156 -0.87 2.89 -16.25
N GLU A 157 -1.79 2.65 -15.34
CA GLU A 157 -1.51 2.49 -13.92
C GLU A 157 -0.66 1.26 -13.64
N LEU A 158 -1.00 0.11 -14.25
CA LEU A 158 -0.26 -1.14 -14.08
C LEU A 158 1.18 -1.02 -14.57
N SER A 159 1.37 -0.60 -15.83
CA SER A 159 2.72 -0.48 -16.40
C SER A 159 3.58 0.53 -15.65
N THR A 160 2.99 1.66 -15.22
CA THR A 160 3.69 2.66 -14.42
C THR A 160 4.13 2.08 -13.07
N ARG A 161 3.26 1.34 -12.37
CA ARG A 161 3.66 0.66 -11.11
C ARG A 161 4.80 -0.31 -11.32
N LEU A 162 4.76 -1.15 -12.36
CA LEU A 162 5.84 -2.08 -12.69
C LEU A 162 7.18 -1.36 -12.95
N LYS A 163 7.16 -0.24 -13.69
CA LYS A 163 8.36 0.59 -13.95
C LYS A 163 8.99 1.18 -12.68
N HIS A 164 8.18 1.44 -11.65
CA HIS A 164 8.66 1.93 -10.36
C HIS A 164 9.07 0.80 -9.40
N MET A 165 8.54 -0.41 -9.58
CA MET A 165 8.90 -1.58 -8.77
C MET A 165 10.22 -2.20 -9.24
N ILE A 166 10.40 -2.42 -10.54
CA ILE A 166 11.56 -3.09 -11.11
C ILE A 166 12.78 -2.17 -11.01
N THR A 167 13.89 -2.67 -10.50
CA THR A 167 15.14 -1.93 -10.28
C THR A 167 16.29 -2.37 -11.19
N SER A 168 16.23 -3.60 -11.74
CA SER A 168 17.14 -4.03 -12.82
C SER A 168 16.51 -5.15 -13.64
N ILE A 169 17.05 -5.38 -14.83
CA ILE A 169 16.69 -6.47 -15.74
C ILE A 169 17.98 -7.08 -16.28
N ASN A 170 18.20 -8.39 -16.02
CA ASN A 170 19.42 -9.11 -16.38
C ASN A 170 20.70 -8.37 -15.91
N GLY A 171 20.63 -7.75 -14.73
CA GLY A 171 21.72 -6.98 -14.13
C GLY A 171 21.82 -5.52 -14.59
N ASP A 172 21.07 -5.09 -15.61
CA ASP A 172 21.04 -3.70 -16.05
C ASP A 172 20.00 -2.88 -15.27
N SER A 173 20.46 -1.79 -14.64
CA SER A 173 19.63 -0.88 -13.80
C SER A 173 19.32 0.46 -14.48
N GLU A 174 19.62 0.61 -15.76
CA GLU A 174 19.30 1.84 -16.47
C GLU A 174 17.78 2.03 -16.59
N VAL A 175 17.27 3.15 -16.10
CA VAL A 175 15.83 3.46 -16.05
C VAL A 175 15.18 3.37 -17.44
N LYS A 176 15.89 3.78 -18.49
CA LYS A 176 15.39 3.72 -19.87
C LYS A 176 15.16 2.27 -20.30
N ILE A 177 16.10 1.38 -20.00
CA ILE A 177 16.01 -0.05 -20.34
C ILE A 177 14.85 -0.72 -19.58
N ILE A 178 14.71 -0.41 -18.29
CA ILE A 178 13.59 -0.92 -17.48
C ILE A 178 12.24 -0.48 -18.07
N ARG A 179 12.11 0.81 -18.42
CA ARG A 179 10.88 1.35 -19.01
C ARG A 179 10.56 0.74 -20.36
N GLU A 180 11.57 0.62 -21.22
CA GLU A 180 11.43 -0.01 -22.55
C GLU A 180 11.02 -1.49 -22.42
N PHE A 181 11.65 -2.22 -21.50
CA PHE A 181 11.27 -3.61 -21.23
C PHE A 181 9.83 -3.76 -20.79
N VAL A 182 9.39 -2.97 -19.83
CA VAL A 182 8.01 -3.04 -19.30
C VAL A 182 6.99 -2.69 -20.38
N ASP A 183 7.29 -1.70 -21.24
CA ASP A 183 6.37 -1.25 -22.28
C ASP A 183 6.29 -2.19 -23.49
N ASN A 184 7.43 -2.78 -23.89
CA ASN A 184 7.54 -3.46 -25.18
C ASN A 184 7.86 -4.95 -25.10
N TYR A 185 8.44 -5.44 -24.01
CA TYR A 185 8.96 -6.81 -23.92
C TYR A 185 8.37 -7.63 -22.76
N MET A 186 7.86 -7.01 -21.72
CA MET A 186 7.27 -7.73 -20.59
C MET A 186 5.96 -8.39 -21.00
N LEU A 187 5.96 -9.70 -21.11
CA LEU A 187 4.75 -10.46 -21.47
C LEU A 187 3.67 -10.32 -20.39
N ALA A 188 2.39 -10.28 -20.79
CA ALA A 188 1.27 -10.21 -19.84
C ALA A 188 1.28 -11.37 -18.83
N ARG A 189 1.72 -12.57 -19.25
CA ARG A 189 1.88 -13.75 -18.39
C ARG A 189 2.97 -13.54 -17.34
N ASP A 190 4.09 -12.94 -17.71
CA ASP A 190 5.21 -12.62 -16.82
C ASP A 190 4.79 -11.52 -15.82
N SER A 191 4.12 -10.48 -16.30
CA SER A 191 3.54 -9.43 -15.44
C SER A 191 2.58 -10.00 -14.40
N ARG A 192 1.73 -10.97 -14.80
CA ARG A 192 0.81 -11.63 -13.88
C ARG A 192 1.55 -12.46 -12.85
N ALA A 193 2.48 -13.33 -13.30
CA ALA A 193 3.27 -14.19 -12.42
C ALA A 193 4.09 -13.36 -11.41
N PHE A 194 4.70 -12.26 -11.86
CA PHE A 194 5.43 -11.35 -10.98
C PHE A 194 4.53 -10.73 -9.91
N ARG A 195 3.36 -10.23 -10.26
CA ARG A 195 2.42 -9.64 -9.29
C ARG A 195 1.87 -10.68 -8.30
N GLU A 196 1.61 -11.90 -8.76
CA GLU A 196 1.21 -13.02 -7.90
C GLU A 196 2.34 -13.37 -6.93
N HIS A 197 3.59 -13.46 -7.40
CA HIS A 197 4.74 -13.68 -6.55
C HIS A 197 4.87 -12.61 -5.46
N VAL A 198 4.82 -11.33 -5.83
CA VAL A 198 4.90 -10.22 -4.86
C VAL A 198 3.82 -10.34 -3.77
N LYS A 199 2.59 -10.71 -4.13
CA LYS A 199 1.51 -10.90 -3.17
C LYS A 199 1.78 -11.98 -2.13
N THR A 200 2.61 -12.98 -2.42
CA THR A 200 2.85 -14.10 -1.49
C THR A 200 3.70 -13.71 -0.30
N PHE A 201 4.55 -12.68 -0.42
CA PHE A 201 5.49 -12.32 0.64
C PHE A 201 5.48 -10.82 1.01
N GLN A 202 4.80 -9.98 0.22
CA GLN A 202 4.68 -8.57 0.53
C GLN A 202 4.07 -8.38 1.92
N PRO A 203 4.78 -7.66 2.83
CA PRO A 203 4.22 -7.35 4.14
C PRO A 203 2.99 -6.46 3.95
N ASP A 204 1.90 -6.80 4.62
CA ASP A 204 0.65 -6.02 4.59
C ASP A 204 -0.25 -6.43 5.76
N ILE A 205 -1.38 -5.75 5.90
CA ILE A 205 -2.53 -6.24 6.67
C ILE A 205 -3.57 -6.75 5.68
N ASP A 206 -4.17 -7.90 5.95
CA ASP A 206 -5.24 -8.40 5.12
C ASP A 206 -6.52 -7.64 5.41
N LEU A 207 -6.90 -6.80 4.46
CA LEU A 207 -8.12 -5.99 4.52
C LEU A 207 -9.34 -6.74 3.96
N THR A 208 -9.22 -8.04 3.72
CA THR A 208 -10.29 -8.86 3.20
C THR A 208 -11.04 -9.53 4.35
N PHE A 209 -12.35 -9.50 4.31
CA PHE A 209 -13.21 -10.23 5.24
C PHE A 209 -14.25 -11.03 4.47
N ASN A 210 -14.70 -12.15 5.03
CA ASN A 210 -15.78 -12.94 4.46
C ASN A 210 -17.12 -12.31 4.82
N HIS A 211 -17.89 -11.92 3.80
CA HIS A 211 -19.24 -11.41 3.96
C HIS A 211 -20.26 -12.49 3.56
N VAL A 212 -21.19 -12.77 4.47
CA VAL A 212 -22.30 -13.66 4.23
C VAL A 212 -23.54 -12.78 3.98
N SER A 213 -23.99 -12.72 2.73
CA SER A 213 -25.17 -11.93 2.36
C SER A 213 -26.46 -12.55 2.90
N SER A 214 -27.54 -11.78 2.94
CA SER A 214 -28.87 -12.21 3.41
C SER A 214 -29.45 -13.42 2.61
N ASP A 215 -28.97 -13.64 1.40
CA ASP A 215 -29.32 -14.81 0.56
C ASP A 215 -28.48 -16.07 0.85
N GLY A 216 -27.53 -15.99 1.81
CA GLY A 216 -26.61 -17.07 2.18
C GLY A 216 -25.38 -17.19 1.29
N SER A 217 -25.17 -16.27 0.33
CA SER A 217 -23.95 -16.26 -0.49
C SER A 217 -22.78 -15.71 0.30
N GLU A 218 -21.61 -16.37 0.20
CA GLU A 218 -20.37 -15.96 0.82
C GLU A 218 -19.46 -15.28 -0.21
N ARG A 219 -18.88 -14.16 0.16
CA ARG A 219 -17.93 -13.42 -0.69
C ARG A 219 -16.83 -12.77 0.13
N ASP A 220 -15.62 -12.81 -0.40
CA ASP A 220 -14.52 -12.04 0.13
C ASP A 220 -14.63 -10.58 -0.33
N VAL A 221 -14.73 -9.68 0.64
CA VAL A 221 -14.89 -8.24 0.42
C VAL A 221 -13.69 -7.51 1.00
N THR A 222 -13.12 -6.59 0.23
CA THR A 222 -12.03 -5.74 0.70
C THR A 222 -12.59 -4.51 1.42
N LEU A 223 -12.11 -4.23 2.62
CA LEU A 223 -12.48 -3.05 3.42
C LEU A 223 -12.15 -1.76 2.65
N PRO A 224 -13.11 -0.84 2.52
CA PRO A 224 -12.89 0.42 1.82
C PRO A 224 -12.08 1.38 2.69
N MET A 225 -10.77 1.51 2.43
CA MET A 225 -9.85 2.41 3.12
C MET A 225 -9.93 3.85 2.58
N THR A 226 -11.11 4.44 2.63
CA THR A 226 -11.38 5.82 2.21
C THR A 226 -11.33 6.79 3.40
N VAL A 227 -11.65 8.07 3.17
CA VAL A 227 -11.80 9.05 4.27
C VAL A 227 -12.86 8.60 5.27
N ASN A 228 -13.94 7.96 4.80
CA ASN A 228 -15.01 7.42 5.65
C ASN A 228 -14.54 6.30 6.58
N PHE A 229 -13.43 5.65 6.28
CA PHE A 229 -12.81 4.69 7.20
C PHE A 229 -12.40 5.36 8.53
N PHE A 230 -11.97 6.62 8.47
CA PHE A 230 -11.60 7.41 9.65
C PHE A 230 -12.75 8.29 10.20
N TRP A 231 -13.86 8.37 9.49
CA TRP A 231 -14.98 9.21 9.87
C TRP A 231 -16.29 8.41 9.80
N PRO A 232 -16.62 7.65 10.84
CA PRO A 232 -17.79 6.76 10.81
C PRO A 232 -19.14 7.48 10.75
N ASP A 233 -19.21 8.76 11.14
CA ASP A 233 -20.44 9.54 11.24
C ASP A 233 -20.40 10.77 10.34
N SER A 234 -20.16 10.58 9.03
CA SER A 234 -20.03 11.67 8.05
C SER A 234 -21.35 12.41 7.72
N ASP A 235 -22.37 12.29 8.55
CA ASP A 235 -23.67 12.96 8.38
C ASP A 235 -23.70 14.39 8.98
N LEU A 236 -22.53 15.02 9.18
CA LEU A 236 -22.39 16.42 9.60
C LEU A 236 -22.05 17.33 8.41
#